data_e75686a0d81a5c466440d5b1e777c32a
#
_entry.id   e75686a0d81a5c466440d5b1e777c32a
#
_cell.length_a   1.000
_cell.length_b   1.000
_cell.length_c   1.000
_cell.angle_alpha   90.00
_cell.angle_beta   90.00
_cell.angle_gamma   90.00
#
_symmetry.space_group_name_H-M   'P 1'
#
loop_
_entity.id
_entity.type
_entity.pdbx_description
1 polymer ?
#
loop_
_entity_poly.entity_id
_entity_poly.type
_entity_poly.pdbx_seq_one_letter_code
_entity_poly.pdbx_strand_id
1 'polypeptide(L)'
;MLEIAGLSHRYADGHRAVEGVELHVASGELVSIVGPSGCGKSTLLRCVAGLQRPSEGRIAVGGRDVDGVPDDLAVVFQDYTRSLFPWLTVRDNVALPLRRRGLARAERRARAEETLAQVGLDSAAGRYPWQLSGGMQQRVAIARALAYRPALLLMDEPFGSVDAQTREDLEDLLLAVRGGGGGGPGGGSGGGCDGRGMTILLVTHDIDESVYVGDRVVVLTGAPGRVHSELRVELPAPRDQIGTRGLPEFVKLRAEVGRAVRRP
;
A
#
# COMPACT_ATOMS: atom_id res chain seq x y z
N MET A 1 -2.33 13.06 7.87
CA MET A 1 -3.23 12.44 6.86
C MET A 1 -4.04 11.29 7.47
N LEU A 2 -3.42 10.31 8.10
CA LEU A 2 -4.05 9.24 8.87
C LEU A 2 -3.71 9.41 10.34
N GLU A 3 -4.72 9.32 11.21
CA GLU A 3 -4.57 9.34 12.68
C GLU A 3 -5.25 8.11 13.25
N ILE A 4 -4.54 7.36 14.07
CA ILE A 4 -5.03 6.21 14.81
C ILE A 4 -4.75 6.48 16.28
N ALA A 5 -5.79 6.50 17.12
CA ALA A 5 -5.69 6.79 18.55
C ALA A 5 -6.31 5.65 19.36
N GLY A 6 -5.48 4.92 20.11
CA GLY A 6 -5.88 3.86 21.03
C GLY A 6 -6.60 2.67 20.37
N LEU A 7 -6.30 2.39 19.09
CA LEU A 7 -7.02 1.38 18.33
C LEU A 7 -6.84 -0.02 18.94
N SER A 8 -7.95 -0.64 19.29
CA SER A 8 -8.00 -2.06 19.67
C SER A 8 -9.07 -2.77 18.85
N HIS A 9 -8.80 -4.02 18.47
CA HIS A 9 -9.80 -4.86 17.83
C HIS A 9 -9.82 -6.26 18.41
N ARG A 10 -11.03 -6.69 18.80
CA ARG A 10 -11.32 -8.04 19.29
C ARG A 10 -12.35 -8.70 18.38
N TYR A 11 -12.07 -9.90 17.94
CA TYR A 11 -13.02 -10.73 17.19
C TYR A 11 -14.11 -11.30 18.09
N ALA A 12 -15.19 -11.80 17.48
CA ALA A 12 -16.34 -12.36 18.20
C ALA A 12 -15.97 -13.60 19.05
N ASP A 13 -14.92 -14.33 18.70
CA ASP A 13 -14.37 -15.46 19.47
C ASP A 13 -13.55 -15.03 20.69
N GLY A 14 -13.42 -13.72 20.92
CA GLY A 14 -12.64 -13.15 22.02
C GLY A 14 -11.16 -12.90 21.70
N HIS A 15 -10.66 -13.34 20.54
CA HIS A 15 -9.28 -13.11 20.14
C HIS A 15 -9.00 -11.62 19.94
N ARG A 16 -7.98 -11.09 20.62
CA ARG A 16 -7.48 -9.72 20.43
C ARG A 16 -6.41 -9.72 19.36
N ALA A 17 -6.71 -9.09 18.21
CA ALA A 17 -5.77 -9.00 17.10
C ALA A 17 -4.77 -7.86 17.30
N VAL A 18 -5.26 -6.67 17.69
CA VAL A 18 -4.46 -5.47 17.98
C VAL A 18 -4.96 -4.79 19.23
N GLU A 19 -4.07 -4.10 19.95
CA GLU A 19 -4.39 -3.45 21.23
C GLU A 19 -3.63 -2.14 21.41
N GLY A 20 -4.39 -1.06 21.64
CA GLY A 20 -3.86 0.25 21.99
C GLY A 20 -2.91 0.85 20.94
N VAL A 21 -3.17 0.61 19.64
CA VAL A 21 -2.31 1.10 18.57
C VAL A 21 -2.48 2.62 18.43
N GLU A 22 -1.35 3.33 18.56
CA GLU A 22 -1.21 4.75 18.26
C GLU A 22 -0.36 4.89 17.00
N LEU A 23 -0.84 5.62 15.99
CA LEU A 23 -0.09 5.86 14.76
C LEU A 23 -0.57 7.14 14.08
N HIS A 24 0.38 7.99 13.71
CA HIS A 24 0.12 9.14 12.86
C HIS A 24 0.91 8.99 11.55
N VAL A 25 0.26 9.21 10.39
CA VAL A 25 0.89 9.21 9.07
C VAL A 25 0.67 10.58 8.43
N ALA A 26 1.75 11.24 8.07
CA ALA A 26 1.71 12.55 7.41
C ALA A 26 1.21 12.42 5.95
N SER A 27 0.76 13.53 5.36
CA SER A 27 0.39 13.55 3.94
C SER A 27 1.62 13.36 3.06
N GLY A 28 1.55 12.42 2.11
CA GLY A 28 2.66 12.07 1.22
C GLY A 28 3.72 11.16 1.84
N GLU A 29 3.54 10.72 3.09
CA GLU A 29 4.45 9.79 3.76
C GLU A 29 4.15 8.34 3.36
N LEU A 30 5.21 7.53 3.17
CA LEU A 30 5.11 6.09 3.06
C LEU A 30 5.55 5.45 4.38
N VAL A 31 4.61 4.86 5.09
CA VAL A 31 4.87 4.13 6.34
C VAL A 31 4.75 2.64 6.08
N SER A 32 5.82 1.90 6.37
CA SER A 32 5.83 0.44 6.32
C SER A 32 5.55 -0.14 7.70
N ILE A 33 4.63 -1.09 7.80
CA ILE A 33 4.30 -1.83 9.02
C ILE A 33 4.85 -3.25 8.90
N VAL A 34 5.73 -3.62 9.82
CA VAL A 34 6.32 -4.96 9.91
C VAL A 34 6.00 -5.62 11.25
N GLY A 35 6.10 -6.92 11.31
CA GLY A 35 5.89 -7.69 12.53
C GLY A 35 5.63 -9.16 12.26
N PRO A 36 5.62 -10.02 13.29
CA PRO A 36 5.41 -11.46 13.14
C PRO A 36 4.11 -11.81 12.43
N SER A 37 4.02 -13.00 11.84
CA SER A 37 2.77 -13.51 11.28
C SER A 37 1.71 -13.61 12.38
N GLY A 38 0.47 -13.21 12.07
CA GLY A 38 -0.63 -13.26 13.02
C GLY A 38 -0.68 -12.11 14.05
N CYS A 39 0.25 -11.15 14.02
CA CYS A 39 0.24 -10.01 14.95
C CYS A 39 -0.83 -8.94 14.67
N GLY A 40 -1.74 -9.16 13.72
CA GLY A 40 -2.86 -8.26 13.49
C GLY A 40 -2.65 -7.16 12.43
N LYS A 41 -1.57 -7.19 11.63
CA LYS A 41 -1.28 -6.20 10.57
C LYS A 41 -2.44 -6.03 9.59
N SER A 42 -2.95 -7.12 9.03
CA SER A 42 -4.11 -7.09 8.10
C SER A 42 -5.40 -6.63 8.80
N THR A 43 -5.56 -6.94 10.10
CA THR A 43 -6.70 -6.45 10.90
C THR A 43 -6.62 -4.94 11.07
N LEU A 44 -5.44 -4.41 11.44
CA LEU A 44 -5.19 -2.98 11.53
C LEU A 44 -5.52 -2.28 10.19
N LEU A 45 -5.02 -2.83 9.09
CA LEU A 45 -5.27 -2.27 7.76
C LEU A 45 -6.76 -2.30 7.39
N ARG A 46 -7.50 -3.37 7.73
CA ARG A 46 -8.95 -3.43 7.51
C ARG A 46 -9.72 -2.42 8.36
N CYS A 47 -9.28 -2.16 9.59
CA CYS A 47 -9.87 -1.11 10.42
C CYS A 47 -9.63 0.27 9.79
N VAL A 48 -8.42 0.57 9.34
CA VAL A 48 -8.10 1.83 8.64
C VAL A 48 -8.91 1.99 7.35
N ALA A 49 -9.15 0.89 6.63
CA ALA A 49 -9.97 0.88 5.41
C ALA A 49 -11.47 1.07 5.68
N GLY A 50 -11.92 1.09 6.95
CA GLY A 50 -13.33 1.13 7.30
C GLY A 50 -14.10 -0.15 6.97
N LEU A 51 -13.39 -1.25 6.68
CA LEU A 51 -13.98 -2.57 6.41
C LEU A 51 -14.29 -3.34 7.68
N GLN A 52 -13.70 -2.93 8.80
CA GLN A 52 -13.86 -3.55 10.10
C GLN A 52 -13.89 -2.45 11.16
N ARG A 53 -14.91 -2.45 12.02
CA ARG A 53 -15.00 -1.46 13.09
C ARG A 53 -14.01 -1.82 14.20
N PRO A 54 -13.21 -0.87 14.71
CA PRO A 54 -12.43 -1.09 15.93
C PRO A 54 -13.35 -1.37 17.12
N SER A 55 -12.90 -2.18 18.07
CA SER A 55 -13.61 -2.40 19.34
C SER A 55 -13.44 -1.22 20.28
N GLU A 56 -12.28 -0.55 20.20
CA GLU A 56 -11.93 0.63 21.00
C GLU A 56 -11.05 1.56 20.18
N GLY A 57 -10.98 2.82 20.55
CA GLY A 57 -10.17 3.82 19.89
C GLY A 57 -10.84 4.47 18.69
N ARG A 58 -10.06 5.28 17.96
CA ARG A 58 -10.54 6.11 16.86
C ARG A 58 -9.58 6.06 15.69
N ILE A 59 -10.13 6.14 14.49
CA ILE A 59 -9.37 6.30 13.24
C ILE A 59 -9.92 7.52 12.50
N ALA A 60 -9.05 8.40 12.04
CA ALA A 60 -9.41 9.52 11.18
C ALA A 60 -8.53 9.56 9.93
N VAL A 61 -9.15 9.80 8.76
CA VAL A 61 -8.48 9.99 7.47
C VAL A 61 -8.83 11.36 6.93
N GLY A 62 -7.82 12.18 6.62
CA GLY A 62 -8.04 13.56 6.18
C GLY A 62 -8.80 14.41 7.20
N GLY A 63 -8.64 14.14 8.51
CA GLY A 63 -9.34 14.82 9.60
C GLY A 63 -10.79 14.39 9.81
N ARG A 64 -11.27 13.37 9.09
CA ARG A 64 -12.63 12.83 9.22
C ARG A 64 -12.58 11.44 9.83
N ASP A 65 -13.47 11.19 10.77
CA ASP A 65 -13.61 9.86 11.37
C ASP A 65 -14.01 8.82 10.31
N VAL A 66 -13.40 7.63 10.43
CA VAL A 66 -13.69 6.50 9.56
C VAL A 66 -14.95 5.79 10.05
N ASP A 67 -16.07 6.03 9.36
CA ASP A 67 -17.36 5.32 9.53
C ASP A 67 -17.78 4.71 8.19
N GLY A 68 -17.19 3.56 7.85
CA GLY A 68 -17.26 2.94 6.52
C GLY A 68 -16.06 3.28 5.65
N VAL A 69 -16.07 2.83 4.39
CA VAL A 69 -14.93 2.98 3.47
C VAL A 69 -14.81 4.42 2.98
N PRO A 70 -13.68 5.13 3.27
CA PRO A 70 -13.46 6.50 2.79
C PRO A 70 -13.39 6.57 1.25
N ASP A 71 -13.94 7.63 0.66
CA ASP A 71 -13.98 7.79 -0.81
C ASP A 71 -12.60 7.96 -1.45
N ASP A 72 -11.65 8.60 -0.76
CA ASP A 72 -10.30 8.87 -1.26
C ASP A 72 -9.27 7.83 -0.82
N LEU A 73 -9.73 6.61 -0.58
CA LEU A 73 -8.90 5.49 -0.15
C LEU A 73 -8.95 4.36 -1.19
N ALA A 74 -7.82 3.70 -1.41
CA ALA A 74 -7.76 2.45 -2.15
C ALA A 74 -7.01 1.38 -1.35
N VAL A 75 -7.37 0.11 -1.57
CA VAL A 75 -6.75 -1.04 -0.90
C VAL A 75 -6.26 -2.04 -1.93
N VAL A 76 -5.02 -2.49 -1.76
CA VAL A 76 -4.47 -3.67 -2.42
C VAL A 76 -4.39 -4.77 -1.36
N PHE A 77 -5.22 -5.81 -1.51
CA PHE A 77 -5.28 -6.95 -0.59
C PHE A 77 -4.23 -8.00 -0.93
N GLN A 78 -3.82 -8.76 0.08
CA GLN A 78 -2.94 -9.91 -0.06
C GLN A 78 -3.54 -10.98 -1.01
N ASP A 79 -4.84 -11.29 -0.86
CA ASP A 79 -5.56 -12.17 -1.80
C ASP A 79 -6.13 -11.36 -2.97
N TYR A 80 -5.27 -11.06 -3.94
CA TYR A 80 -5.63 -10.34 -5.16
C TYR A 80 -6.52 -11.15 -6.10
N THR A 81 -6.49 -12.48 -6.05
CA THR A 81 -7.25 -13.34 -6.95
C THR A 81 -8.75 -13.14 -6.80
N ARG A 82 -9.22 -12.94 -5.57
CA ARG A 82 -10.61 -12.64 -5.24
C ARG A 82 -11.02 -11.20 -5.46
N SER A 83 -10.06 -10.31 -5.72
CA SER A 83 -10.33 -8.89 -5.89
C SER A 83 -10.62 -8.49 -7.35
N LEU A 84 -10.20 -9.31 -8.32
CA LEU A 84 -10.43 -9.05 -9.74
C LEU A 84 -11.77 -9.66 -10.18
N PHE A 85 -12.49 -8.92 -11.03
CA PHE A 85 -13.75 -9.40 -11.63
C PHE A 85 -13.43 -10.31 -12.82
N PRO A 86 -13.68 -11.63 -12.75
CA PRO A 86 -13.23 -12.57 -13.77
C PRO A 86 -13.94 -12.39 -15.13
N TRP A 87 -15.10 -11.74 -15.15
CA TRP A 87 -15.87 -11.42 -16.36
C TRP A 87 -15.50 -10.10 -17.03
N LEU A 88 -14.62 -9.31 -16.43
CA LEU A 88 -14.09 -8.08 -16.99
C LEU A 88 -12.69 -8.31 -17.55
N THR A 89 -12.35 -7.59 -18.62
CA THR A 89 -10.97 -7.54 -19.11
C THR A 89 -10.06 -6.90 -18.06
N VAL A 90 -8.75 -7.08 -18.20
CA VAL A 90 -7.73 -6.44 -17.36
C VAL A 90 -7.92 -4.91 -17.35
N ARG A 91 -8.05 -4.31 -18.53
CA ARG A 91 -8.33 -2.87 -18.66
C ARG A 91 -9.63 -2.47 -17.96
N ASP A 92 -10.70 -3.24 -18.14
CA ASP A 92 -11.99 -2.89 -17.55
C ASP A 92 -11.97 -3.06 -16.01
N ASN A 93 -11.20 -4.01 -15.48
CA ASN A 93 -10.92 -4.13 -14.04
C ASN A 93 -10.25 -2.87 -13.48
N VAL A 94 -9.24 -2.35 -14.17
CA VAL A 94 -8.53 -1.13 -13.76
C VAL A 94 -9.42 0.11 -13.93
N ALA A 95 -10.20 0.19 -15.00
CA ALA A 95 -11.09 1.33 -15.28
C ALA A 95 -12.33 1.39 -14.38
N LEU A 96 -12.75 0.27 -13.76
CA LEU A 96 -14.02 0.17 -13.04
C LEU A 96 -14.17 1.19 -11.89
N PRO A 97 -13.21 1.33 -10.94
CA PRO A 97 -13.35 2.28 -9.84
C PRO A 97 -13.38 3.74 -10.29
N LEU A 98 -12.85 4.05 -11.48
CA LEU A 98 -12.83 5.41 -12.02
C LEU A 98 -14.24 5.94 -12.36
N ARG A 99 -15.25 5.06 -12.40
CA ARG A 99 -16.65 5.48 -12.53
C ARG A 99 -17.10 6.39 -11.38
N ARG A 100 -16.60 6.12 -10.16
CA ARG A 100 -16.92 6.94 -8.98
C ARG A 100 -16.28 8.34 -9.04
N ARG A 101 -15.21 8.51 -9.83
CA ARG A 101 -14.56 9.80 -10.07
C ARG A 101 -15.27 10.67 -11.13
N GLY A 102 -16.38 10.22 -11.68
CA GLY A 102 -17.15 10.96 -12.69
C GLY A 102 -16.45 11.08 -14.05
N LEU A 103 -15.36 10.36 -14.30
CA LEU A 103 -14.59 10.42 -15.54
C LEU A 103 -15.37 9.85 -16.73
N ALA A 104 -15.25 10.47 -17.91
CA ALA A 104 -15.81 9.97 -19.14
C ALA A 104 -15.21 8.59 -19.51
N ARG A 105 -15.96 7.79 -20.29
CA ARG A 105 -15.53 6.42 -20.66
C ARG A 105 -14.16 6.39 -21.35
N ALA A 106 -13.93 7.33 -22.25
CA ALA A 106 -12.66 7.42 -22.98
C ALA A 106 -11.50 7.74 -22.03
N GLU A 107 -11.69 8.67 -21.10
CA GLU A 107 -10.68 9.07 -20.12
C GLU A 107 -10.36 7.93 -19.13
N ARG A 108 -11.39 7.21 -18.65
CA ARG A 108 -11.17 6.02 -17.78
C ARG A 108 -10.33 4.97 -18.50
N ARG A 109 -10.60 4.75 -19.80
CA ARG A 109 -9.88 3.77 -20.60
C ARG A 109 -8.44 4.19 -20.81
N ALA A 110 -8.18 5.45 -21.18
CA ALA A 110 -6.85 5.99 -21.37
C ALA A 110 -6.02 5.89 -20.07
N ARG A 111 -6.59 6.28 -18.92
CA ARG A 111 -5.92 6.18 -17.60
C ARG A 111 -5.64 4.73 -17.22
N ALA A 112 -6.56 3.80 -17.50
CA ALA A 112 -6.33 2.39 -17.24
C ALA A 112 -5.18 1.82 -18.10
N GLU A 113 -5.12 2.18 -19.37
CA GLU A 113 -4.05 1.77 -20.29
C GLU A 113 -2.69 2.37 -19.88
N GLU A 114 -2.64 3.65 -19.52
CA GLU A 114 -1.45 4.31 -18.98
C GLU A 114 -0.92 3.59 -17.74
N THR A 115 -1.80 3.31 -16.77
CA THR A 115 -1.38 2.65 -15.52
C THR A 115 -0.99 1.19 -15.75
N LEU A 116 -1.63 0.49 -16.68
CA LEU A 116 -1.22 -0.87 -17.06
C LEU A 116 0.18 -0.89 -17.69
N ALA A 117 0.53 0.12 -18.51
CA ALA A 117 1.87 0.26 -19.04
C ALA A 117 2.91 0.48 -17.92
N GLN A 118 2.59 1.30 -16.89
CA GLN A 118 3.47 1.53 -15.74
C GLN A 118 3.80 0.24 -14.96
N VAL A 119 2.89 -0.73 -14.92
CA VAL A 119 3.11 -2.03 -14.29
C VAL A 119 3.54 -3.14 -15.28
N GLY A 120 3.92 -2.78 -16.52
CA GLY A 120 4.38 -3.71 -17.55
C GLY A 120 3.31 -4.69 -18.05
N LEU A 121 2.05 -4.25 -18.14
CA LEU A 121 0.90 -5.05 -18.57
C LEU A 121 0.12 -4.46 -19.73
N ASP A 122 0.72 -3.56 -20.51
CA ASP A 122 0.13 -2.92 -21.68
C ASP A 122 -0.39 -3.97 -22.70
N SER A 123 0.42 -4.99 -23.00
CA SER A 123 0.06 -6.08 -23.92
C SER A 123 -1.05 -7.00 -23.42
N ALA A 124 -1.36 -6.96 -22.11
CA ALA A 124 -2.37 -7.80 -21.46
C ALA A 124 -3.73 -7.11 -21.27
N ALA A 125 -3.88 -5.84 -21.67
CA ALA A 125 -5.06 -5.02 -21.41
C ALA A 125 -6.39 -5.64 -21.87
N GLY A 126 -6.37 -6.40 -22.98
CA GLY A 126 -7.54 -7.11 -23.52
C GLY A 126 -7.79 -8.50 -22.94
N ARG A 127 -6.88 -9.04 -22.15
CA ARG A 127 -7.02 -10.38 -21.53
C ARG A 127 -7.99 -10.34 -20.34
N TYR A 128 -8.42 -11.52 -19.92
CA TYR A 128 -9.20 -11.72 -18.69
C TYR A 128 -8.31 -12.21 -17.54
N PRO A 129 -8.69 -11.99 -16.25
CA PRO A 129 -7.88 -12.39 -15.10
C PRO A 129 -7.43 -13.86 -15.12
N TRP A 130 -8.29 -14.77 -15.52
CA TRP A 130 -8.00 -16.21 -15.61
C TRP A 130 -6.96 -16.59 -16.69
N GLN A 131 -6.61 -15.66 -17.58
CA GLN A 131 -5.56 -15.83 -18.61
C GLN A 131 -4.19 -15.32 -18.14
N LEU A 132 -4.08 -14.85 -16.89
CA LEU A 132 -2.90 -14.24 -16.32
C LEU A 132 -2.25 -15.15 -15.27
N SER A 133 -0.92 -15.04 -15.13
CA SER A 133 -0.23 -15.61 -13.97
C SER A 133 -0.61 -14.86 -12.67
N GLY A 134 -0.34 -15.46 -11.51
CA GLY A 134 -0.61 -14.84 -10.21
C GLY A 134 0.07 -13.47 -10.07
N GLY A 135 1.35 -13.35 -10.40
CA GLY A 135 2.07 -12.08 -10.37
C GLY A 135 1.49 -11.03 -11.34
N MET A 136 1.00 -11.45 -12.52
CA MET A 136 0.30 -10.52 -13.41
C MET A 136 -1.02 -10.04 -12.82
N GLN A 137 -1.80 -10.91 -12.19
CA GLN A 137 -3.06 -10.54 -11.52
C GLN A 137 -2.79 -9.55 -10.36
N GLN A 138 -1.72 -9.75 -9.62
CA GLN A 138 -1.29 -8.85 -8.55
C GLN A 138 -0.93 -7.48 -9.10
N ARG A 139 -0.19 -7.40 -10.21
CA ARG A 139 0.10 -6.15 -10.91
C ARG A 139 -1.17 -5.44 -11.40
N VAL A 140 -2.18 -6.16 -11.86
CA VAL A 140 -3.49 -5.59 -12.21
C VAL A 140 -4.18 -4.98 -10.99
N ALA A 141 -4.13 -5.63 -9.83
CA ALA A 141 -4.71 -5.09 -8.59
C ALA A 141 -4.00 -3.79 -8.15
N ILE A 142 -2.67 -3.75 -8.24
CA ILE A 142 -1.86 -2.54 -7.99
C ILE A 142 -2.24 -1.44 -9.00
N ALA A 143 -2.25 -1.75 -10.31
CA ALA A 143 -2.63 -0.79 -11.36
C ALA A 143 -4.03 -0.21 -11.11
N ARG A 144 -4.99 -1.02 -10.70
CA ARG A 144 -6.36 -0.57 -10.37
C ARG A 144 -6.36 0.44 -9.21
N ALA A 145 -5.57 0.21 -8.18
CA ALA A 145 -5.45 1.12 -7.05
C ALA A 145 -4.75 2.43 -7.44
N LEU A 146 -3.65 2.35 -8.21
CA LEU A 146 -2.90 3.51 -8.70
C LEU A 146 -3.73 4.36 -9.68
N ALA A 147 -4.48 3.74 -10.60
CA ALA A 147 -5.34 4.45 -11.54
C ALA A 147 -6.40 5.30 -10.83
N TYR A 148 -6.86 4.86 -9.66
CA TYR A 148 -7.82 5.60 -8.84
C TYR A 148 -7.24 6.91 -8.28
N ARG A 149 -5.91 7.02 -8.12
CA ARG A 149 -5.19 8.16 -7.52
C ARG A 149 -5.77 8.52 -6.15
N PRO A 150 -5.75 7.59 -5.18
CA PRO A 150 -6.29 7.83 -3.86
C PRO A 150 -5.40 8.81 -3.08
N ALA A 151 -5.97 9.51 -2.09
CA ALA A 151 -5.19 10.27 -1.12
C ALA A 151 -4.44 9.34 -0.14
N LEU A 152 -5.03 8.18 0.18
CA LEU A 152 -4.44 7.14 1.01
C LEU A 152 -4.50 5.78 0.30
N LEU A 153 -3.35 5.18 0.07
CA LEU A 153 -3.21 3.82 -0.47
C LEU A 153 -2.81 2.85 0.66
N LEU A 154 -3.62 1.84 0.87
CA LEU A 154 -3.34 0.75 1.81
C LEU A 154 -2.91 -0.48 1.03
N MET A 155 -1.81 -1.12 1.45
CA MET A 155 -1.28 -2.30 0.77
C MET A 155 -0.98 -3.40 1.79
N ASP A 156 -1.56 -4.58 1.59
CA ASP A 156 -1.35 -5.75 2.44
C ASP A 156 -0.53 -6.79 1.69
N GLU A 157 0.77 -6.88 2.00
CA GLU A 157 1.77 -7.78 1.37
C GLU A 157 1.73 -7.75 -0.18
N PRO A 158 1.82 -6.56 -0.81
CA PRO A 158 1.49 -6.38 -2.23
C PRO A 158 2.48 -7.05 -3.18
N PHE A 159 3.65 -7.50 -2.73
CA PHE A 159 4.69 -8.07 -3.59
C PHE A 159 4.97 -9.55 -3.34
N GLY A 160 4.15 -10.22 -2.49
CA GLY A 160 4.40 -11.59 -2.05
C GLY A 160 4.38 -12.65 -3.17
N SER A 161 3.73 -12.38 -4.30
CA SER A 161 3.53 -13.36 -5.39
C SER A 161 4.19 -12.97 -6.71
N VAL A 162 5.04 -11.96 -6.72
CA VAL A 162 5.80 -11.55 -7.92
C VAL A 162 7.26 -12.02 -7.83
N ASP A 163 7.89 -12.22 -8.97
CA ASP A 163 9.32 -12.52 -9.05
C ASP A 163 10.18 -11.32 -8.60
N ALA A 164 11.47 -11.57 -8.34
CA ALA A 164 12.36 -10.57 -7.75
C ALA A 164 12.47 -9.30 -8.61
N GLN A 165 12.66 -9.43 -9.93
CA GLN A 165 12.79 -8.29 -10.82
C GLN A 165 11.49 -7.46 -10.86
N THR A 166 10.35 -8.12 -11.00
CA THR A 166 9.05 -7.44 -10.98
C THR A 166 8.79 -6.74 -9.63
N ARG A 167 9.25 -7.31 -8.51
CA ARG A 167 9.15 -6.69 -7.19
C ARG A 167 9.94 -5.39 -7.15
N GLU A 168 11.19 -5.40 -7.57
CA GLU A 168 12.06 -4.23 -7.65
C GLU A 168 11.42 -3.11 -8.50
N ASP A 169 10.91 -3.46 -9.69
CA ASP A 169 10.23 -2.52 -10.59
C ASP A 169 8.99 -1.87 -9.92
N LEU A 170 8.22 -2.66 -9.14
CA LEU A 170 7.03 -2.16 -8.45
C LEU A 170 7.38 -1.31 -7.21
N GLU A 171 8.44 -1.64 -6.48
CA GLU A 171 8.97 -0.82 -5.39
C GLU A 171 9.41 0.56 -5.91
N ASP A 172 10.14 0.59 -7.02
CA ASP A 172 10.57 1.83 -7.68
C ASP A 172 9.37 2.65 -8.20
N LEU A 173 8.36 1.96 -8.75
CA LEU A 173 7.11 2.60 -9.15
C LEU A 173 6.40 3.26 -7.97
N LEU A 174 6.33 2.60 -6.80
CA LEU A 174 5.73 3.20 -5.60
C LEU A 174 6.49 4.46 -5.16
N LEU A 175 7.81 4.44 -5.18
CA LEU A 175 8.64 5.60 -4.86
C LEU A 175 8.37 6.76 -5.84
N ALA A 176 8.27 6.48 -7.14
CA ALA A 176 7.98 7.47 -8.17
C ALA A 176 6.59 8.09 -8.02
N VAL A 177 5.57 7.28 -7.80
CA VAL A 177 4.16 7.73 -7.66
C VAL A 177 3.96 8.54 -6.38
N ARG A 178 4.63 8.16 -5.28
CA ARG A 178 4.63 8.91 -4.02
C ARG A 178 5.19 10.33 -4.20
N GLY A 179 6.31 10.44 -4.89
CA GLY A 179 6.98 11.73 -5.12
C GLY A 179 6.23 12.71 -6.03
N GLY A 180 5.05 12.37 -6.54
CA GLY A 180 4.33 13.21 -7.51
C GLY A 180 4.98 13.25 -8.90
N GLY A 181 6.06 12.48 -9.10
CA GLY A 181 6.85 12.43 -10.32
C GLY A 181 6.42 11.29 -11.24
N GLY A 182 5.14 11.18 -11.59
CA GLY A 182 4.68 10.38 -12.73
C GLY A 182 5.07 11.05 -14.05
N GLY A 183 6.38 11.22 -14.30
CA GLY A 183 6.93 11.79 -15.51
C GLY A 183 7.04 10.74 -16.62
N GLY A 184 5.91 10.38 -17.25
CA GLY A 184 5.93 10.01 -18.67
C GLY A 184 5.90 11.27 -19.51
N PRO A 185 6.27 11.26 -20.82
CA PRO A 185 6.24 12.41 -21.70
C PRO A 185 4.79 12.81 -22.05
N GLY A 186 4.12 13.43 -21.09
CA GLY A 186 2.72 13.82 -21.14
C GLY A 186 2.29 14.42 -19.80
N GLY A 187 3.15 15.29 -19.23
CA GLY A 187 3.04 15.92 -17.91
C GLY A 187 1.64 16.31 -17.45
N GLY A 188 0.93 15.38 -16.82
CA GLY A 188 -0.18 15.69 -15.96
C GLY A 188 0.33 15.62 -14.51
N SER A 189 0.20 16.71 -13.78
CA SER A 189 0.48 16.80 -12.35
C SER A 189 -0.34 15.75 -11.59
N GLY A 190 0.28 14.58 -11.36
CA GLY A 190 -0.29 13.47 -10.60
C GLY A 190 -0.17 13.68 -9.10
N GLY A 191 -0.69 14.81 -8.60
CA GLY A 191 -0.83 15.04 -7.18
C GLY A 191 -2.20 14.59 -6.73
N GLY A 192 -2.31 14.01 -5.53
CA GLY A 192 -3.56 14.00 -4.78
C GLY A 192 -4.12 15.43 -4.70
N CYS A 193 -5.36 15.58 -4.26
CA CYS A 193 -6.17 16.82 -4.34
C CYS A 193 -5.49 18.11 -3.89
N ASP A 194 -4.32 18.06 -3.23
CA ASP A 194 -3.58 19.19 -2.66
C ASP A 194 -2.15 19.35 -3.19
N GLY A 195 -1.76 18.74 -4.31
CA GLY A 195 -0.39 18.82 -4.83
C GLY A 195 0.66 18.10 -3.97
N ARG A 196 0.26 17.41 -2.92
CA ARG A 196 1.09 16.54 -2.08
C ARG A 196 1.00 15.11 -2.62
N GLY A 197 2.15 14.42 -2.66
CA GLY A 197 2.20 13.03 -3.15
C GLY A 197 1.23 12.10 -2.43
N MET A 198 1.03 10.90 -2.97
CA MET A 198 0.16 9.87 -2.41
C MET A 198 0.68 9.38 -1.06
N THR A 199 -0.19 9.33 -0.03
CA THR A 199 0.13 8.72 1.26
C THR A 199 -0.03 7.21 1.16
N ILE A 200 0.94 6.45 1.66
CA ILE A 200 0.93 4.98 1.55
C ILE A 200 1.15 4.35 2.93
N LEU A 201 0.29 3.40 3.28
CA LEU A 201 0.48 2.50 4.40
C LEU A 201 0.69 1.10 3.86
N LEU A 202 1.91 0.60 3.98
CA LEU A 202 2.35 -0.69 3.46
C LEU A 202 2.51 -1.69 4.61
N VAL A 203 1.81 -2.79 4.56
CA VAL A 203 2.03 -3.95 5.43
C VAL A 203 2.89 -4.95 4.68
N THR A 204 4.01 -5.36 5.27
CA THR A 204 4.91 -6.37 4.72
C THR A 204 5.57 -7.20 5.81
N HIS A 205 6.01 -8.40 5.46
CA HIS A 205 6.89 -9.22 6.28
C HIS A 205 8.37 -9.13 5.82
N ASP A 206 8.62 -8.48 4.68
CA ASP A 206 9.96 -8.28 4.14
C ASP A 206 10.59 -7.00 4.72
N ILE A 207 11.68 -7.19 5.47
CA ILE A 207 12.40 -6.09 6.12
C ILE A 207 13.14 -5.23 5.09
N ASP A 208 13.72 -5.85 4.07
CA ASP A 208 14.45 -5.13 3.02
C ASP A 208 13.51 -4.22 2.25
N GLU A 209 12.34 -4.72 1.86
CA GLU A 209 11.27 -3.94 1.25
C GLU A 209 10.85 -2.78 2.15
N SER A 210 10.57 -3.04 3.44
CA SER A 210 10.09 -2.02 4.37
C SER A 210 11.04 -0.85 4.54
N VAL A 211 12.36 -1.11 4.55
CA VAL A 211 13.41 -0.09 4.64
C VAL A 211 13.63 0.59 3.29
N TYR A 212 13.55 -0.17 2.18
CA TYR A 212 13.80 0.38 0.86
C TYR A 212 12.74 1.41 0.43
N VAL A 213 11.44 1.11 0.64
CA VAL A 213 10.37 2.01 0.18
C VAL A 213 9.91 3.00 1.25
N GLY A 214 10.04 2.66 2.55
CA GLY A 214 9.50 3.44 3.67
C GLY A 214 10.22 4.76 3.91
N ASP A 215 9.50 5.75 4.42
CA ASP A 215 10.06 6.91 5.13
C ASP A 215 10.19 6.60 6.61
N ARG A 216 9.34 5.70 7.09
CA ARG A 216 9.30 5.21 8.46
C ARG A 216 8.86 3.75 8.48
N VAL A 217 9.48 2.97 9.35
CA VAL A 217 9.10 1.59 9.62
C VAL A 217 8.52 1.49 11.02
N VAL A 218 7.29 1.01 11.10
CA VAL A 218 6.59 0.72 12.36
C VAL A 218 6.65 -0.77 12.61
N VAL A 219 7.19 -1.16 13.76
CA VAL A 219 7.30 -2.56 14.16
C VAL A 219 6.19 -2.88 15.15
N LEU A 220 5.38 -3.90 14.83
CA LEU A 220 4.38 -4.43 15.75
C LEU A 220 4.93 -5.62 16.53
N THR A 221 4.51 -5.74 17.81
CA THR A 221 4.76 -6.93 18.63
C THR A 221 4.01 -8.15 18.11
N GLY A 222 4.21 -9.30 18.75
CA GLY A 222 3.33 -10.49 18.60
C GLY A 222 1.90 -10.22 19.07
N ALA A 223 1.02 -11.21 18.93
CA ALA A 223 -0.40 -11.08 19.27
C ALA A 223 -0.63 -10.87 20.79
N PRO A 224 -1.45 -9.88 21.18
CA PRO A 224 -2.06 -8.84 20.35
C PRO A 224 -1.01 -7.83 19.86
N GLY A 225 -1.17 -7.40 18.57
CA GLY A 225 -0.25 -6.45 17.98
C GLY A 225 -0.31 -5.09 18.67
N ARG A 226 0.84 -4.59 19.12
CA ARG A 226 1.03 -3.25 19.66
C ARG A 226 2.21 -2.60 18.94
N VAL A 227 2.25 -1.29 18.86
CA VAL A 227 3.43 -0.60 18.36
C VAL A 227 4.58 -0.82 19.32
N HIS A 228 5.62 -1.52 18.87
CA HIS A 228 6.84 -1.76 19.62
C HIS A 228 7.86 -0.64 19.44
N SER A 229 8.08 -0.24 18.19
CA SER A 229 9.01 0.83 17.85
C SER A 229 8.68 1.43 16.49
N GLU A 230 9.13 2.67 16.30
CA GLU A 230 9.07 3.40 15.04
C GLU A 230 10.49 3.85 14.68
N LEU A 231 10.95 3.50 13.48
CA LEU A 231 12.26 3.85 12.97
C LEU A 231 12.10 4.75 11.75
N ARG A 232 12.76 5.92 11.77
CA ARG A 232 12.84 6.79 10.59
C ARG A 232 13.85 6.23 9.61
N VAL A 233 13.53 6.33 8.33
CA VAL A 233 14.40 5.88 7.24
C VAL A 233 14.98 7.12 6.56
N GLU A 234 16.20 7.46 6.96
CA GLU A 234 16.95 8.61 6.44
C GLU A 234 17.94 8.14 5.35
N LEU A 235 17.40 7.67 4.23
CA LEU A 235 18.18 7.25 3.08
C LEU A 235 18.19 8.34 2.00
N PRO A 236 19.31 8.50 1.25
CA PRO A 236 19.37 9.46 0.15
C PRO A 236 18.31 9.21 -0.92
N ALA A 237 17.88 10.28 -1.59
CA ALA A 237 17.04 10.21 -2.77
C ALA A 237 17.79 10.75 -4.00
N PRO A 238 17.53 10.23 -5.21
CA PRO A 238 16.65 9.11 -5.50
C PRO A 238 17.22 7.77 -4.98
N ARG A 239 16.34 6.85 -4.62
CA ARG A 239 16.73 5.48 -4.25
C ARG A 239 16.85 4.62 -5.49
N ASP A 240 17.81 3.69 -5.49
CA ASP A 240 17.99 2.66 -6.51
C ASP A 240 18.27 1.30 -5.85
N GLN A 241 17.89 0.21 -6.55
CA GLN A 241 17.87 -1.14 -6.00
C GLN A 241 19.26 -1.67 -5.58
N ILE A 242 20.32 -1.24 -6.25
CA ILE A 242 21.70 -1.73 -6.00
C ILE A 242 22.44 -0.80 -5.04
N GLY A 243 22.52 0.49 -5.40
CA GLY A 243 23.30 1.47 -4.65
C GLY A 243 22.72 1.72 -3.27
N THR A 244 21.38 1.96 -3.17
CA THR A 244 20.73 2.24 -1.89
C THR A 244 20.82 1.04 -0.93
N ARG A 245 20.58 -0.18 -1.43
CA ARG A 245 20.68 -1.41 -0.61
C ARG A 245 22.12 -1.72 -0.17
N GLY A 246 23.12 -1.20 -0.89
CA GLY A 246 24.54 -1.31 -0.54
C GLY A 246 25.04 -0.29 0.50
N LEU A 247 24.23 0.73 0.85
CA LEU A 247 24.65 1.75 1.81
C LEU A 247 24.78 1.19 3.23
N PRO A 248 25.81 1.61 4.00
CA PRO A 248 25.95 1.23 5.41
C PRO A 248 24.72 1.58 6.26
N GLU A 249 24.07 2.71 5.97
CA GLU A 249 22.86 3.19 6.63
C GLU A 249 21.68 2.24 6.39
N PHE A 250 21.52 1.73 5.16
CA PHE A 250 20.51 0.73 4.84
C PHE A 250 20.73 -0.56 5.62
N VAL A 251 21.97 -1.09 5.60
CA VAL A 251 22.34 -2.31 6.31
C VAL A 251 22.11 -2.17 7.83
N LYS A 252 22.45 -1.00 8.39
CA LYS A 252 22.20 -0.68 9.80
C LYS A 252 20.71 -0.67 10.13
N LEU A 253 19.90 0.07 9.38
CA LEU A 253 18.44 0.15 9.57
C LEU A 253 17.78 -1.22 9.44
N ARG A 254 18.12 -1.99 8.40
CA ARG A 254 17.67 -3.37 8.23
C ARG A 254 17.97 -4.24 9.45
N ALA A 255 19.17 -4.14 10.01
CA ALA A 255 19.55 -4.88 11.20
C ALA A 255 18.80 -4.41 12.44
N GLU A 256 18.49 -3.12 12.58
CA GLU A 256 17.70 -2.56 13.68
C GLU A 256 16.24 -3.04 13.60
N VAL A 257 15.60 -2.94 12.45
CA VAL A 257 14.24 -3.46 12.20
C VAL A 257 14.20 -4.97 12.48
N GLY A 258 15.19 -5.73 11.96
CA GLY A 258 15.26 -7.18 12.16
C GLY A 258 15.40 -7.58 13.64
N ARG A 259 16.13 -6.79 14.43
CA ARG A 259 16.22 -7.00 15.90
C ARG A 259 14.90 -6.68 16.60
N ALA A 260 14.25 -5.58 16.22
CA ALA A 260 12.98 -5.17 16.81
C ALA A 260 11.86 -6.19 16.52
N VAL A 261 11.80 -6.77 15.32
CA VAL A 261 10.82 -7.81 14.97
C VAL A 261 11.03 -9.12 15.76
N ARG A 262 12.30 -9.46 16.09
CA ARG A 262 12.66 -10.71 16.81
C ARG A 262 12.57 -10.62 18.33
N ARG A 263 12.51 -9.42 18.89
CA ARG A 263 12.43 -9.16 20.33
C ARG A 263 11.12 -8.43 20.61
N PRO A 264 9.98 -9.15 20.64
CA PRO A 264 8.69 -8.55 20.95
C PRO A 264 8.60 -8.10 22.41
#